data_023bf4cc2d715dd13a45bb802988a077
#
_entry.id   023bf4cc2d715dd13a45bb802988a077
#
_cell.length_a   1.000
_cell.length_b   1.000
_cell.length_c   1.000
_cell.angle_alpha   90.00
_cell.angle_beta   90.00
_cell.angle_gamma   90.00
#
_symmetry.space_group_name_H-M   'P 1'
#
loop_
_entity.id
_entity.type
_entity.pdbx_description
1 polymer ?
#
loop_
_entity_poly.entity_id
_entity_poly.type
_entity_poly.pdbx_seq_one_letter_code
_entity_poly.pdbx_strand_id
1 'polypeptide(L)'
;ASIFMAMLSAIQVSYTDGEDLSGKEIGFLAYGSGSKSKVFAGKVSDQWKSVVEKWNIFETLENRTPINFETYEKLHRKQLDQSVNKNWKGFGLVKVEKESPVLVGARYYERR
;
A
#
# COMPACT_ATOMS: atom_id res chain seq x y z
N ALA A 1 7.48 -1.63 -4.90
CA ALA A 1 6.53 -1.32 -3.83
C ALA A 1 6.85 -2.06 -2.52
N SER A 2 7.21 -3.34 -2.56
CA SER A 2 7.43 -4.19 -1.37
C SER A 2 8.48 -3.64 -0.39
N ILE A 3 9.58 -3.08 -0.88
CA ILE A 3 10.63 -2.51 -0.03
C ILE A 3 10.14 -1.34 0.83
N PHE A 4 9.24 -0.50 0.31
CA PHE A 4 8.65 0.58 1.08
C PHE A 4 7.61 0.07 2.08
N MET A 5 6.85 -0.96 1.75
CA MET A 5 5.93 -1.60 2.69
C MET A 5 6.69 -2.25 3.85
N ALA A 6 7.82 -2.91 3.56
CA ALA A 6 8.70 -3.45 4.60
C ALA A 6 9.24 -2.34 5.52
N MET A 7 9.69 -1.23 4.95
CA MET A 7 10.12 -0.06 5.74
C MET A 7 8.99 0.47 6.64
N LEU A 8 7.80 0.69 6.07
CA LEU A 8 6.66 1.19 6.83
C LEU A 8 6.30 0.27 8.01
N SER A 9 6.30 -1.05 7.77
CA SER A 9 6.04 -2.03 8.82
C SER A 9 7.10 -1.99 9.91
N ALA A 10 8.38 -1.93 9.56
CA ALA A 10 9.48 -1.87 10.53
C ALA A 10 9.40 -0.60 11.39
N ILE A 11 9.19 0.56 10.77
CA ILE A 11 9.04 1.83 11.49
C ILE A 11 7.81 1.82 12.40
N GLN A 12 6.69 1.23 11.96
CA GLN A 12 5.49 1.11 12.78
C GLN A 12 5.72 0.20 14.00
N VAL A 13 6.46 -0.90 13.85
CA VAL A 13 6.84 -1.77 14.98
C VAL A 13 7.69 -1.01 15.97
N SER A 14 8.77 -0.36 15.53
CA SER A 14 9.62 0.44 16.42
C SER A 14 8.83 1.54 17.15
N TYR A 15 7.86 2.16 16.50
CA TYR A 15 6.97 3.12 17.14
C TYR A 15 6.14 2.49 18.25
N THR A 16 5.54 1.32 17.99
CA THR A 16 4.72 0.58 18.95
C THR A 16 5.55 0.10 20.15
N ASP A 17 6.79 -0.32 19.91
CA ASP A 17 7.71 -0.81 20.94
C ASP A 17 8.40 0.34 21.72
N GLY A 18 8.12 1.58 21.36
CA GLY A 18 8.67 2.76 22.05
C GLY A 18 10.13 3.05 21.71
N GLU A 19 10.68 2.43 20.66
CA GLU A 19 12.04 2.69 20.20
C GLU A 19 12.17 4.10 19.60
N ASP A 20 13.35 4.72 19.79
CA ASP A 20 13.66 5.98 19.13
C ASP A 20 14.53 5.75 17.89
N LEU A 21 13.97 6.10 16.74
CA LEU A 21 14.63 6.03 15.44
C LEU A 21 15.21 7.36 14.97
N SER A 22 15.04 8.45 15.74
CA SER A 22 15.52 9.78 15.34
C SER A 22 16.99 9.76 14.98
N GLY A 23 17.32 10.26 13.80
CA GLY A 23 18.70 10.34 13.31
C GLY A 23 19.32 9.01 12.87
N LYS A 24 18.67 7.86 13.06
CA LYS A 24 19.18 6.57 12.56
C LYS A 24 19.13 6.52 11.03
N GLU A 25 20.05 5.79 10.43
CA GLU A 25 20.12 5.57 9.00
C GLU A 25 19.41 4.25 8.61
N ILE A 26 18.66 4.29 7.52
CA ILE A 26 18.00 3.12 6.93
C ILE A 26 18.57 2.92 5.53
N GLY A 27 19.16 1.75 5.30
CA GLY A 27 19.62 1.33 3.98
C GLY A 27 18.52 0.60 3.20
N PHE A 28 18.44 0.86 1.90
CA PHE A 28 17.50 0.24 0.99
C PHE A 28 18.25 -0.48 -0.12
N LEU A 29 17.97 -1.76 -0.27
CA LEU A 29 18.49 -2.59 -1.35
C LEU A 29 17.30 -3.11 -2.16
N ALA A 30 17.12 -2.57 -3.34
CA ALA A 30 16.06 -2.96 -4.27
C ALA A 30 16.64 -3.74 -5.43
N TYR A 31 16.08 -4.91 -5.70
CA TYR A 31 16.41 -5.72 -6.85
C TYR A 31 15.20 -5.88 -7.78
N GLY A 32 15.43 -5.70 -9.07
CA GLY A 32 14.42 -5.90 -10.11
C GLY A 32 14.81 -7.07 -11.03
N SER A 33 13.82 -7.84 -11.49
CA SER A 33 14.01 -9.03 -12.34
C SER A 33 14.73 -8.76 -13.68
N GLY A 34 14.85 -7.50 -14.10
CA GLY A 34 15.63 -7.07 -15.27
C GLY A 34 17.11 -6.81 -14.98
N SER A 35 17.73 -7.51 -14.01
CA SER A 35 19.12 -7.32 -13.57
C SER A 35 19.47 -5.90 -13.15
N LYS A 36 18.47 -5.13 -12.69
CA LYS A 36 18.67 -3.81 -12.10
C LYS A 36 18.63 -3.91 -10.58
N SER A 37 19.66 -3.38 -9.93
CA SER A 37 19.64 -3.13 -8.49
C SER A 37 19.80 -1.64 -8.21
N LYS A 38 19.16 -1.19 -7.12
CA LYS A 38 19.34 0.15 -6.59
C LYS A 38 19.66 0.05 -5.11
N VAL A 39 20.68 0.80 -4.69
CA VAL A 39 21.04 0.94 -3.30
C VAL A 39 20.97 2.42 -2.96
N PHE A 40 20.30 2.75 -1.90
CA PHE A 40 20.24 4.11 -1.35
C PHE A 40 20.02 4.05 0.15
N ALA A 41 20.33 5.14 0.83
CA ALA A 41 20.12 5.28 2.26
C ALA A 41 19.32 6.55 2.55
N GLY A 42 18.63 6.55 3.68
CA GLY A 42 17.92 7.70 4.20
C GLY A 42 18.12 7.82 5.70
N LYS A 43 18.05 9.04 6.20
CA LYS A 43 18.11 9.34 7.64
C LYS A 43 16.70 9.59 8.16
N VAL A 44 16.36 8.97 9.28
CA VAL A 44 15.07 9.18 9.94
C VAL A 44 15.01 10.57 10.54
N SER A 45 13.98 11.33 10.17
CA SER A 45 13.74 12.67 10.70
C SER A 45 13.32 12.63 12.17
N ASP A 46 13.62 13.66 12.94
CA ASP A 46 13.18 13.81 14.34
C ASP A 46 11.64 13.87 14.47
N GLN A 47 10.94 14.22 13.38
CA GLN A 47 9.46 14.29 13.34
C GLN A 47 8.81 12.97 12.93
N TRP A 48 9.55 11.88 12.82
CA TRP A 48 9.06 10.60 12.32
C TRP A 48 7.83 10.06 13.07
N LYS A 49 7.78 10.25 14.40
CA LYS A 49 6.66 9.78 15.23
C LYS A 49 5.34 10.41 14.82
N SER A 50 5.31 11.73 14.59
CA SER A 50 4.10 12.44 14.19
C SER A 50 3.58 12.03 12.80
N VAL A 51 4.41 11.45 11.98
CA VAL A 51 4.04 10.87 10.68
C VAL A 51 3.46 9.47 10.87
N VAL A 52 4.13 8.64 11.69
CA VAL A 52 3.72 7.25 11.94
C VAL A 52 2.36 7.17 12.65
N GLU A 53 2.09 8.05 13.59
CA GLU A 53 0.79 8.16 14.29
C GLU A 53 -0.42 8.23 13.33
N LYS A 54 -0.20 8.71 12.12
CA LYS A 54 -1.26 8.86 11.10
C LYS A 54 -1.46 7.65 10.20
N TRP A 55 -0.58 6.63 10.30
CA TRP A 55 -0.57 5.54 9.33
C TRP A 55 -1.61 4.45 9.59
N ASN A 56 -1.89 4.13 10.84
CA ASN A 56 -2.85 3.10 11.25
C ASN A 56 -2.74 1.77 10.47
N ILE A 57 -1.50 1.34 10.14
CA ILE A 57 -1.25 0.18 9.27
C ILE A 57 -1.83 -1.10 9.89
N PHE A 58 -1.58 -1.31 11.17
CA PHE A 58 -2.04 -2.52 11.85
C PHE A 58 -3.56 -2.52 12.02
N GLU A 59 -4.15 -1.39 12.38
CA GLU A 59 -5.61 -1.25 12.43
C GLU A 59 -6.26 -1.52 11.07
N THR A 60 -5.66 -1.01 9.99
CA THR A 60 -6.13 -1.28 8.63
C THR A 60 -6.06 -2.78 8.29
N LEU A 61 -5.02 -3.48 8.73
CA LEU A 61 -4.87 -4.92 8.53
C LEU A 61 -5.89 -5.73 9.35
N GLU A 62 -6.15 -5.33 10.59
CA GLU A 62 -7.17 -6.00 11.43
C GLU A 62 -8.59 -5.79 10.89
N ASN A 63 -8.88 -4.62 10.35
CA ASN A 63 -10.20 -4.26 9.80
C ASN A 63 -10.42 -4.73 8.35
N ARG A 64 -9.52 -5.55 7.79
CA ARG A 64 -9.69 -6.10 6.44
C ARG A 64 -10.90 -7.03 6.36
N THR A 65 -11.62 -6.96 5.27
CA THR A 65 -12.78 -7.83 5.03
C THR A 65 -12.30 -9.19 4.52
N PRO A 66 -12.55 -10.29 5.24
CA PRO A 66 -12.24 -11.62 4.75
C PRO A 66 -13.15 -11.99 3.57
N ILE A 67 -12.58 -12.64 2.57
CA ILE A 67 -13.32 -13.20 1.43
C ILE A 67 -13.00 -14.69 1.30
N ASN A 68 -13.96 -15.45 0.77
CA ASN A 68 -13.72 -16.86 0.47
C ASN A 68 -12.92 -17.03 -0.84
N PHE A 69 -12.41 -18.24 -1.07
CA PHE A 69 -11.59 -18.55 -2.23
C PHE A 69 -12.32 -18.31 -3.56
N GLU A 70 -13.59 -18.67 -3.65
CA GLU A 70 -14.40 -18.48 -4.86
C GLU A 70 -14.50 -17.00 -5.25
N THR A 71 -14.74 -16.12 -4.28
CA THR A 71 -14.77 -14.67 -4.49
C THR A 71 -13.39 -14.15 -4.92
N TYR A 72 -12.32 -14.62 -4.27
CA TYR A 72 -10.95 -14.28 -4.66
C TYR A 72 -10.65 -14.70 -6.11
N GLU A 73 -11.02 -15.92 -6.50
CA GLU A 73 -10.80 -16.43 -7.86
C GLU A 73 -11.55 -15.61 -8.90
N LYS A 74 -12.81 -15.27 -8.64
CA LYS A 74 -13.62 -14.40 -9.52
C LYS A 74 -12.99 -13.01 -9.68
N LEU A 75 -12.49 -12.41 -8.60
CA LEU A 75 -11.76 -11.14 -8.65
C LEU A 75 -10.48 -11.26 -9.49
N HIS A 76 -9.69 -12.30 -9.24
CA HIS A 76 -8.44 -12.55 -9.96
C HIS A 76 -8.67 -12.74 -11.45
N ARG A 77 -9.71 -13.47 -11.83
CA ARG A 77 -10.12 -13.71 -13.21
C ARG A 77 -10.89 -12.56 -13.84
N LYS A 78 -11.07 -11.45 -13.12
CA LYS A 78 -11.84 -10.26 -13.58
C LYS A 78 -13.30 -10.58 -13.94
N GLN A 79 -13.89 -11.54 -13.27
CA GLN A 79 -15.29 -11.94 -13.42
C GLN A 79 -16.24 -11.15 -12.50
N LEU A 80 -15.71 -10.36 -11.57
CA LEU A 80 -16.47 -9.43 -10.74
C LEU A 80 -16.17 -8.00 -11.17
N ASP A 81 -17.21 -7.26 -11.50
CA ASP A 81 -17.12 -5.85 -11.92
C ASP A 81 -17.22 -4.86 -10.75
N GLN A 82 -17.50 -5.36 -9.54
CA GLN A 82 -17.69 -4.53 -8.36
C GLN A 82 -16.74 -4.90 -7.23
N SER A 83 -16.37 -3.90 -6.42
CA SER A 83 -15.64 -4.13 -5.19
C SER A 83 -16.45 -4.99 -4.22
N VAL A 84 -15.79 -5.93 -3.53
CA VAL A 84 -16.38 -6.72 -2.43
C VAL A 84 -16.70 -5.86 -1.21
N ASN A 85 -15.95 -4.79 -1.00
CA ASN A 85 -16.24 -3.78 0.02
C ASN A 85 -17.03 -2.63 -0.61
N LYS A 86 -18.34 -2.63 -0.35
CA LYS A 86 -19.26 -1.59 -0.85
C LYS A 86 -19.26 -0.30 -0.02
N ASN A 87 -18.76 -0.36 1.20
CA ASN A 87 -18.81 0.73 2.18
C ASN A 87 -17.42 1.35 2.43
N TRP A 88 -16.55 1.34 1.44
CA TRP A 88 -15.23 1.95 1.58
C TRP A 88 -15.33 3.48 1.72
N LYS A 89 -14.46 4.03 2.56
CA LYS A 89 -14.23 5.48 2.70
C LYS A 89 -12.84 5.82 2.16
N GLY A 90 -12.72 6.96 1.50
CA GLY A 90 -11.46 7.41 0.93
C GLY A 90 -11.46 7.35 -0.60
N PHE A 91 -10.28 7.14 -1.21
CA PHE A 91 -10.17 7.02 -2.67
C PHE A 91 -10.45 5.59 -3.12
N GLY A 92 -11.40 5.42 -4.01
CA GLY A 92 -11.71 4.12 -4.60
C GLY A 92 -11.80 4.18 -6.11
N LEU A 93 -11.48 3.04 -6.76
CA LEU A 93 -11.62 2.88 -8.19
C LEU A 93 -13.11 2.85 -8.57
N VAL A 94 -13.55 3.78 -9.41
CA VAL A 94 -14.96 3.89 -9.85
C VAL A 94 -15.14 3.45 -11.30
N LYS A 95 -14.14 3.61 -12.15
CA LYS A 95 -14.22 3.26 -13.57
C LYS A 95 -12.85 2.83 -14.11
N VAL A 96 -12.87 1.84 -14.99
CA VAL A 96 -11.75 1.53 -15.89
C VAL A 96 -12.23 1.81 -17.30
N GLU A 97 -11.50 2.63 -18.05
CA GLU A 97 -11.85 2.98 -19.43
C GLU A 97 -11.72 1.76 -20.34
N LYS A 98 -12.81 1.45 -21.06
CA LYS A 98 -12.86 0.29 -21.96
C LYS A 98 -13.12 0.67 -23.43
N GLU A 99 -13.59 1.87 -23.67
CA GLU A 99 -14.10 2.29 -24.99
C GLU A 99 -13.14 3.22 -25.75
N SER A 100 -12.44 4.08 -25.04
CA SER A 100 -11.51 5.03 -25.69
C SER A 100 -10.29 4.32 -26.26
N PRO A 101 -9.98 4.44 -27.53
CA PRO A 101 -8.81 3.78 -28.14
C PRO A 101 -7.47 4.32 -27.59
N VAL A 102 -7.47 5.53 -27.04
CA VAL A 102 -6.26 6.18 -26.49
C VAL A 102 -6.11 5.95 -25.01
N LEU A 103 -7.22 5.84 -24.28
CA LEU A 103 -7.25 5.78 -22.81
C LEU A 103 -7.65 4.40 -22.28
N VAL A 104 -7.72 3.39 -23.15
CA VAL A 104 -8.08 2.02 -22.74
C VAL A 104 -7.20 1.57 -21.56
N GLY A 105 -7.85 1.12 -20.47
CA GLY A 105 -7.18 0.73 -19.24
C GLY A 105 -6.91 1.87 -18.23
N ALA A 106 -7.20 3.14 -18.59
CA ALA A 106 -7.11 4.25 -17.65
C ALA A 106 -8.06 4.02 -16.46
N ARG A 107 -7.57 4.29 -15.25
CA ARG A 107 -8.30 4.08 -14.00
C ARG A 107 -8.73 5.41 -13.40
N TYR A 108 -10.00 5.53 -13.11
CA TYR A 108 -10.59 6.72 -12.48
C TYR A 108 -10.89 6.42 -11.03
N TYR A 109 -10.48 7.32 -10.15
CA TYR A 109 -10.66 7.21 -8.70
C TYR A 109 -11.48 8.38 -8.20
N GLU A 110 -12.39 8.12 -7.28
CA GLU A 110 -13.16 9.14 -6.56
C GLU A 110 -12.97 8.99 -5.06
N ARG A 111 -13.10 10.11 -4.34
CA ARG A 111 -13.12 10.12 -2.89
C ARG A 111 -14.58 10.08 -2.40
N ARG A 112 -14.87 9.12 -1.52
CA ARG A 112 -16.16 9.00 -0.81
C ARG A 112 -15.97 9.05 0.69
#